data_85bc6ffc1b47b21de942d27040ce2f35
#
_entry.id   85bc6ffc1b47b21de942d27040ce2f35
#
_cell.length_a   1.000
_cell.length_b   1.000
_cell.length_c   1.000
_cell.angle_alpha   90.00
_cell.angle_beta   90.00
_cell.angle_gamma   90.00
#
_symmetry.space_group_name_H-M   'P 1'
#
loop_
_entity.id
_entity.type
_entity.pdbx_description
1 polymer ?
#
loop_
_entity_poly.entity_id
_entity_poly.type
_entity_poly.pdbx_seq_one_letter_code
_entity_poly.pdbx_strand_id
1 'polypeptide(L)'
;MQNWQQLYDPLDNIWLSSLIAALPILFFFFALTRLRMKGYLAGTITVLIALAVALLFYRMPIDQALASAVYGFFYGLWPIAWIIVAAVFVYKITVKTGQFGIIRNSILSITEDQRLQMLIVGFAFGSFLEGAAGFGAPVAITAALLVGLGFKPVYAAGLCLIVNTAPVAFGAMGIPIIVAGQVTGVDAMAISQMAGRQLPFLTMIVLFWVMAIMDGWRGVKETWPAVVVSGGSFAIAQYLTSNFLGPELPDVISALVSLLCLTLFLRVWKPARIFRFAGEEESGEPQRVERYSAAQVMRAWMPFLFLTLTVTLWSIPPFKALFAPGGALYDWVFSFAVPFLHQQVIKMPPVVATATPYAAIYKLDWFSATGTAIFIAALLSVIWLRMRPAQAISAFGETLRELALPIYSIGAVLA
;
A
#
# COMPACT_ATOMS: atom_id res chain seq x y z
N MET A 1 -16.93 29.05 24.67
CA MET A 1 -16.57 28.54 23.32
C MET A 1 -17.86 28.10 22.67
N GLN A 2 -18.16 28.54 21.46
CA GLN A 2 -19.42 28.18 20.80
C GLN A 2 -19.31 26.80 20.19
N ASN A 3 -20.26 25.89 20.55
CA ASN A 3 -20.40 24.62 19.87
C ASN A 3 -20.90 24.88 18.44
N TRP A 4 -20.15 24.43 17.43
CA TRP A 4 -20.58 24.51 16.04
C TRP A 4 -21.35 23.25 15.66
N GLN A 5 -22.57 23.45 15.17
CA GLN A 5 -23.42 22.37 14.64
C GLN A 5 -23.16 22.21 13.14
N GLN A 6 -22.92 20.99 12.70
CA GLN A 6 -22.72 20.73 11.27
C GLN A 6 -24.01 20.97 10.50
N LEU A 7 -23.99 21.96 9.61
CA LEU A 7 -25.07 22.26 8.70
C LEU A 7 -24.75 21.60 7.35
N TYR A 8 -25.58 20.71 6.86
CA TYR A 8 -25.33 19.95 5.64
C TYR A 8 -25.91 20.62 4.38
N ASP A 9 -26.82 21.55 4.55
CA ASP A 9 -27.40 22.36 3.46
C ASP A 9 -27.32 23.87 3.80
N PRO A 10 -26.13 24.49 3.71
CA PRO A 10 -25.94 25.89 4.05
C PRO A 10 -26.55 26.88 3.07
N LEU A 11 -27.03 26.43 1.91
CA LEU A 11 -27.58 27.27 0.84
C LEU A 11 -29.09 27.01 0.61
N ASP A 12 -29.75 26.27 1.50
CA ASP A 12 -31.15 25.84 1.33
C ASP A 12 -31.42 25.16 -0.02
N ASN A 13 -30.38 24.56 -0.58
CA ASN A 13 -30.42 23.78 -1.84
C ASN A 13 -29.32 22.70 -1.78
N ILE A 14 -29.75 21.47 -1.54
CA ILE A 14 -28.82 20.35 -1.33
C ILE A 14 -27.89 20.11 -2.52
N TRP A 15 -28.32 20.34 -3.76
CA TRP A 15 -27.48 20.17 -4.95
C TRP A 15 -26.37 21.22 -5.01
N LEU A 16 -26.70 22.46 -4.71
CA LEU A 16 -25.74 23.56 -4.71
C LEU A 16 -24.76 23.43 -3.55
N SER A 17 -25.25 23.08 -2.38
CA SER A 17 -24.45 22.81 -1.18
C SER A 17 -23.48 21.65 -1.42
N SER A 18 -23.96 20.56 -2.06
CA SER A 18 -23.11 19.40 -2.42
C SER A 18 -22.05 19.77 -3.47
N LEU A 19 -22.39 20.60 -4.47
CA LEU A 19 -21.42 21.05 -5.47
C LEU A 19 -20.30 21.87 -4.83
N ILE A 20 -20.64 22.77 -3.91
CA ILE A 20 -19.65 23.59 -3.19
C ILE A 20 -18.78 22.72 -2.27
N ALA A 21 -19.37 21.73 -1.57
CA ALA A 21 -18.62 20.76 -0.77
C ALA A 21 -17.67 19.91 -1.63
N ALA A 22 -18.03 19.63 -2.88
CA ALA A 22 -17.22 18.86 -3.81
C ALA A 22 -16.06 19.65 -4.43
N LEU A 23 -16.05 20.99 -4.36
CA LEU A 23 -15.03 21.83 -5.00
C LEU A 23 -13.59 21.45 -4.64
N PRO A 24 -13.22 21.20 -3.37
CA PRO A 24 -11.87 20.76 -3.02
C PRO A 24 -11.47 19.45 -3.71
N ILE A 25 -12.39 18.48 -3.73
CA ILE A 25 -12.17 17.17 -4.34
C ILE A 25 -12.02 17.30 -5.86
N LEU A 26 -12.92 18.03 -6.51
CA LEU A 26 -12.88 18.28 -7.96
C LEU A 26 -11.59 19.02 -8.36
N PHE A 27 -11.20 20.04 -7.57
CA PHE A 27 -9.94 20.74 -7.78
C PHE A 27 -8.75 19.80 -7.65
N PHE A 28 -8.71 18.93 -6.62
CA PHE A 28 -7.59 18.01 -6.41
C PHE A 28 -7.38 17.10 -7.62
N PHE A 29 -8.46 16.46 -8.11
CA PHE A 29 -8.37 15.63 -9.29
C PHE A 29 -7.99 16.42 -10.55
N PHE A 30 -8.57 17.62 -10.76
CA PHE A 30 -8.21 18.49 -11.87
C PHE A 30 -6.73 18.92 -11.81
N ALA A 31 -6.24 19.28 -10.63
CA ALA A 31 -4.85 19.67 -10.41
C ALA A 31 -3.87 18.53 -10.73
N LEU A 32 -4.16 17.30 -10.34
CA LEU A 32 -3.30 16.15 -10.62
C LEU A 32 -3.37 15.71 -12.09
N THR A 33 -4.58 15.63 -12.66
CA THR A 33 -4.78 15.04 -13.99
C THR A 33 -4.53 16.04 -15.11
N ARG A 34 -5.13 17.23 -15.04
CA ARG A 34 -5.08 18.23 -16.12
C ARG A 34 -3.91 19.22 -15.96
N LEU A 35 -3.71 19.75 -14.77
CA LEU A 35 -2.62 20.70 -14.50
C LEU A 35 -1.29 19.99 -14.23
N ARG A 36 -1.29 18.68 -14.01
CA ARG A 36 -0.10 17.87 -13.69
C ARG A 36 0.71 18.45 -12.54
N MET A 37 0.02 19.00 -11.56
CA MET A 37 0.67 19.58 -10.38
C MET A 37 1.30 18.48 -9.53
N LYS A 38 2.37 18.84 -8.83
CA LYS A 38 2.98 17.93 -7.83
C LYS A 38 2.00 17.71 -6.68
N GLY A 39 1.90 16.48 -6.17
CA GLY A 39 0.92 16.07 -5.15
C GLY A 39 0.90 16.98 -3.91
N TYR A 40 2.07 17.41 -3.43
CA TYR A 40 2.15 18.30 -2.26
C TYR A 40 1.55 19.68 -2.51
N LEU A 41 1.70 20.23 -3.72
CA LEU A 41 1.08 21.52 -4.09
C LEU A 41 -0.43 21.37 -4.28
N ALA A 42 -0.85 20.32 -5.00
CA ALA A 42 -2.27 20.03 -5.19
C ALA A 42 -2.97 19.84 -3.84
N GLY A 43 -2.40 19.05 -2.93
CA GLY A 43 -2.93 18.84 -1.58
C GLY A 43 -3.02 20.13 -0.77
N THR A 44 -1.95 20.93 -0.73
CA THR A 44 -1.96 22.21 0.01
C THR A 44 -3.03 23.18 -0.49
N ILE A 45 -3.16 23.36 -1.81
CA ILE A 45 -4.18 24.25 -2.38
C ILE A 45 -5.58 23.69 -2.11
N THR A 46 -5.76 22.37 -2.19
CA THR A 46 -7.03 21.71 -1.87
C THR A 46 -7.47 21.99 -0.43
N VAL A 47 -6.55 21.90 0.54
CA VAL A 47 -6.83 22.25 1.95
C VAL A 47 -7.23 23.74 2.08
N LEU A 48 -6.54 24.64 1.40
CA LEU A 48 -6.90 26.06 1.43
C LEU A 48 -8.31 26.31 0.85
N ILE A 49 -8.67 25.61 -0.23
CA ILE A 49 -10.02 25.66 -0.80
C ILE A 49 -11.03 25.07 0.20
N ALA A 50 -10.72 23.92 0.83
CA ALA A 50 -11.60 23.32 1.83
C ALA A 50 -11.82 24.23 3.05
N LEU A 51 -10.77 24.86 3.55
CA LEU A 51 -10.87 25.86 4.62
C LEU A 51 -11.73 27.06 4.19
N ALA A 52 -11.53 27.58 2.98
CA ALA A 52 -12.36 28.67 2.46
C ALA A 52 -13.84 28.26 2.36
N VAL A 53 -14.13 27.07 1.87
CA VAL A 53 -15.49 26.52 1.82
C VAL A 53 -16.08 26.38 3.21
N ALA A 54 -15.35 25.80 4.17
CA ALA A 54 -15.80 25.63 5.55
C ALA A 54 -16.13 26.97 6.24
N LEU A 55 -15.27 27.96 6.07
CA LEU A 55 -15.43 29.28 6.69
C LEU A 55 -16.55 30.11 6.05
N LEU A 56 -16.59 30.18 4.70
CA LEU A 56 -17.47 31.08 3.98
C LEU A 56 -18.90 30.54 3.83
N PHE A 57 -19.05 29.26 3.52
CA PHE A 57 -20.35 28.65 3.25
C PHE A 57 -20.91 27.91 4.45
N TYR A 58 -20.10 27.10 5.13
CA TYR A 58 -20.54 26.33 6.29
C TYR A 58 -20.41 27.08 7.62
N ARG A 59 -19.88 28.30 7.61
CA ARG A 59 -19.73 29.19 8.77
C ARG A 59 -19.05 28.50 9.97
N MET A 60 -18.09 27.63 9.67
CA MET A 60 -17.32 26.97 10.73
C MET A 60 -16.42 28.03 11.41
N PRO A 61 -16.33 28.03 12.77
CA PRO A 61 -15.38 28.93 13.45
C PRO A 61 -13.95 28.69 13.01
N ILE A 62 -13.16 29.75 12.87
CA ILE A 62 -11.79 29.69 12.31
C ILE A 62 -10.86 28.84 13.17
N ASP A 63 -10.99 28.87 14.49
CA ASP A 63 -10.25 28.06 15.44
C ASP A 63 -10.53 26.56 15.24
N GLN A 64 -11.78 26.19 15.02
CA GLN A 64 -12.19 24.80 14.74
C GLN A 64 -11.74 24.34 13.34
N ALA A 65 -11.85 25.21 12.33
CA ALA A 65 -11.42 24.89 10.97
C ALA A 65 -9.90 24.66 10.92
N LEU A 66 -9.11 25.54 11.53
CA LEU A 66 -7.65 25.38 11.60
C LEU A 66 -7.27 24.17 12.46
N ALA A 67 -7.93 23.94 13.59
CA ALA A 67 -7.69 22.77 14.42
C ALA A 67 -7.98 21.46 13.66
N SER A 68 -9.03 21.43 12.81
CA SER A 68 -9.32 20.27 11.94
C SER A 68 -8.20 20.01 10.95
N ALA A 69 -7.73 21.05 10.25
CA ALA A 69 -6.65 20.92 9.28
C ALA A 69 -5.34 20.47 9.94
N VAL A 70 -4.99 21.04 11.09
CA VAL A 70 -3.80 20.64 11.86
C VAL A 70 -3.93 19.18 12.36
N TYR A 71 -5.11 18.84 12.89
CA TYR A 71 -5.38 17.47 13.34
C TYR A 71 -5.23 16.46 12.20
N GLY A 72 -5.85 16.71 11.05
CA GLY A 72 -5.74 15.85 9.87
C GLY A 72 -4.31 15.74 9.36
N PHE A 73 -3.57 16.85 9.32
CA PHE A 73 -2.15 16.85 8.93
C PHE A 73 -1.30 15.94 9.83
N PHE A 74 -1.38 16.11 11.14
CA PHE A 74 -0.65 15.26 12.07
C PHE A 74 -1.10 13.81 12.04
N TYR A 75 -2.37 13.56 11.78
CA TYR A 75 -2.89 12.21 11.59
C TYR A 75 -2.28 11.52 10.36
N GLY A 76 -2.01 12.27 9.31
CA GLY A 76 -1.25 11.81 8.15
C GLY A 76 0.19 11.47 8.48
N LEU A 77 0.82 12.21 9.41
CA LEU A 77 2.19 11.92 9.84
C LEU A 77 2.25 10.68 10.73
N TRP A 78 1.31 10.54 11.66
CA TRP A 78 1.21 9.42 12.56
C TRP A 78 -0.25 8.92 12.64
N PRO A 79 -0.53 7.62 12.37
CA PRO A 79 0.44 6.51 12.15
C PRO A 79 0.86 6.30 10.68
N ILE A 80 0.25 7.00 9.70
CA ILE A 80 0.32 6.63 8.27
C ILE A 80 1.72 6.79 7.69
N ALA A 81 2.30 7.99 7.78
CA ALA A 81 3.65 8.20 7.24
C ALA A 81 4.70 7.33 7.95
N TRP A 82 4.49 7.00 9.23
CA TRP A 82 5.37 6.10 9.97
C TRP A 82 5.41 4.69 9.36
N ILE A 83 4.25 4.15 8.95
CA ILE A 83 4.18 2.86 8.24
C ILE A 83 5.04 2.91 6.97
N ILE A 84 4.88 3.97 6.19
CA ILE A 84 5.60 4.16 4.92
C ILE A 84 7.10 4.27 5.13
N VAL A 85 7.53 5.09 6.08
CA VAL A 85 8.97 5.26 6.42
C VAL A 85 9.58 3.93 6.82
N ALA A 86 8.93 3.18 7.70
CA ALA A 86 9.41 1.90 8.18
C ALA A 86 9.50 0.86 7.03
N ALA A 87 8.47 0.78 6.17
CA ALA A 87 8.43 -0.15 5.06
C ALA A 87 9.51 0.13 4.00
N VAL A 88 9.66 1.40 3.59
CA VAL A 88 10.70 1.81 2.65
C VAL A 88 12.10 1.62 3.25
N PHE A 89 12.25 1.78 4.56
CA PHE A 89 13.51 1.51 5.25
C PHE A 89 13.90 0.02 5.19
N VAL A 90 12.96 -0.92 5.44
CA VAL A 90 13.20 -2.37 5.25
C VAL A 90 13.67 -2.65 3.81
N TYR A 91 12.95 -2.11 2.81
CA TYR A 91 13.34 -2.27 1.42
C TYR A 91 14.76 -1.72 1.15
N LYS A 92 15.08 -0.52 1.64
CA LYS A 92 16.39 0.12 1.45
C LYS A 92 17.53 -0.67 2.11
N ILE A 93 17.29 -1.31 3.25
CA ILE A 93 18.25 -2.24 3.88
C ILE A 93 18.57 -3.39 2.90
N THR A 94 17.56 -4.00 2.28
CA THR A 94 17.79 -5.11 1.35
C THR A 94 18.54 -4.68 0.09
N VAL A 95 18.29 -3.47 -0.40
CA VAL A 95 19.02 -2.91 -1.55
C VAL A 95 20.47 -2.61 -1.19
N LYS A 96 20.72 -1.90 -0.09
CA LYS A 96 22.08 -1.50 0.34
C LYS A 96 22.97 -2.68 0.74
N THR A 97 22.37 -3.77 1.21
CA THR A 97 23.10 -5.00 1.56
C THR A 97 23.24 -5.98 0.38
N GLY A 98 22.76 -5.60 -0.82
CA GLY A 98 22.82 -6.43 -2.03
C GLY A 98 21.83 -7.60 -2.04
N GLN A 99 21.04 -7.78 -0.96
CA GLN A 99 20.10 -8.91 -0.86
C GLN A 99 19.00 -8.83 -1.91
N PHE A 100 18.55 -7.61 -2.24
CA PHE A 100 17.56 -7.40 -3.29
C PHE A 100 18.03 -7.92 -4.65
N GLY A 101 19.32 -7.79 -4.97
CA GLY A 101 19.93 -8.37 -6.18
C GLY A 101 19.82 -9.90 -6.21
N ILE A 102 20.06 -10.56 -5.07
CA ILE A 102 19.93 -12.03 -4.94
C ILE A 102 18.47 -12.46 -5.15
N ILE A 103 17.52 -11.78 -4.51
CA ILE A 103 16.08 -12.04 -4.69
C ILE A 103 15.71 -11.89 -6.16
N ARG A 104 16.06 -10.75 -6.77
CA ARG A 104 15.81 -10.47 -8.18
C ARG A 104 16.33 -11.59 -9.09
N ASN A 105 17.60 -11.94 -8.98
CA ASN A 105 18.22 -12.94 -9.85
C ASN A 105 17.65 -14.33 -9.63
N SER A 106 17.27 -14.68 -8.39
CA SER A 106 16.63 -15.98 -8.10
C SER A 106 15.26 -16.11 -8.78
N ILE A 107 14.50 -15.00 -8.87
CA ILE A 107 13.21 -14.95 -9.54
C ILE A 107 13.37 -15.02 -11.07
N LEU A 108 14.34 -14.29 -11.63
CA LEU A 108 14.58 -14.25 -13.07
C LEU A 108 15.04 -15.61 -13.63
N SER A 109 15.63 -16.48 -12.80
CA SER A 109 16.14 -17.80 -13.21
C SER A 109 15.06 -18.88 -13.33
N ILE A 110 13.78 -18.62 -13.00
CA ILE A 110 12.74 -19.64 -12.88
C ILE A 110 12.26 -20.14 -14.25
N THR A 111 12.09 -19.25 -15.24
CA THR A 111 11.53 -19.57 -16.55
C THR A 111 12.03 -18.65 -17.65
N GLU A 112 12.09 -19.18 -18.88
CA GLU A 112 12.43 -18.40 -20.09
C GLU A 112 11.19 -17.93 -20.86
N ASP A 113 9.99 -18.43 -20.56
CA ASP A 113 8.74 -18.00 -21.21
C ASP A 113 8.30 -16.65 -20.67
N GLN A 114 8.23 -15.63 -21.54
CA GLN A 114 7.92 -14.26 -21.14
C GLN A 114 6.52 -14.11 -20.55
N ARG A 115 5.55 -14.95 -20.90
CA ARG A 115 4.21 -14.94 -20.28
C ARG A 115 4.29 -15.41 -18.83
N LEU A 116 5.09 -16.43 -18.54
CA LEU A 116 5.33 -16.91 -17.17
C LEU A 116 6.22 -15.95 -16.38
N GLN A 117 7.19 -15.28 -17.04
CA GLN A 117 7.95 -14.19 -16.41
C GLN A 117 7.03 -13.04 -15.99
N MET A 118 6.01 -12.74 -16.80
CA MET A 118 5.00 -11.73 -16.42
C MET A 118 4.22 -12.15 -15.15
N LEU A 119 3.83 -13.43 -15.02
CA LEU A 119 3.17 -13.93 -13.81
C LEU A 119 4.08 -13.89 -12.59
N ILE A 120 5.36 -14.24 -12.74
CA ILE A 120 6.32 -14.29 -11.62
C ILE A 120 6.78 -12.88 -11.24
N VAL A 121 7.27 -12.10 -12.22
CA VAL A 121 7.90 -10.81 -11.99
C VAL A 121 6.87 -9.69 -11.92
N GLY A 122 6.01 -9.59 -12.94
CA GLY A 122 5.03 -8.52 -13.04
C GLY A 122 3.95 -8.64 -11.98
N PHE A 123 3.37 -9.84 -11.83
CA PHE A 123 2.28 -10.06 -10.88
C PHE A 123 2.77 -10.45 -9.49
N ALA A 124 3.28 -11.67 -9.28
CA ALA A 124 3.51 -12.17 -7.93
C ALA A 124 4.59 -11.37 -7.18
N PHE A 125 5.74 -11.10 -7.82
CA PHE A 125 6.77 -10.25 -7.21
C PHE A 125 6.36 -8.78 -7.15
N GLY A 126 5.62 -8.30 -8.17
CA GLY A 126 5.04 -6.95 -8.16
C GLY A 126 4.06 -6.75 -7.00
N SER A 127 3.16 -7.70 -6.76
CA SER A 127 2.24 -7.70 -5.63
C SER A 127 2.96 -7.75 -4.28
N PHE A 128 4.06 -8.51 -4.20
CA PHE A 128 4.91 -8.52 -3.01
C PHE A 128 5.50 -7.13 -2.72
N LEU A 129 6.06 -6.48 -3.74
CA LEU A 129 6.60 -5.13 -3.61
C LEU A 129 5.49 -4.10 -3.32
N GLU A 130 4.30 -4.26 -3.90
CA GLU A 130 3.14 -3.40 -3.64
C GLU A 130 2.71 -3.51 -2.18
N GLY A 131 2.59 -4.73 -1.66
CA GLY A 131 2.30 -4.95 -0.24
C GLY A 131 3.37 -4.39 0.68
N ALA A 132 4.64 -4.56 0.36
CA ALA A 132 5.76 -4.17 1.22
C ALA A 132 6.11 -2.67 1.16
N ALA A 133 5.97 -2.02 -0.01
CA ALA A 133 6.44 -0.65 -0.23
C ALA A 133 5.41 0.27 -0.91
N GLY A 134 4.58 -0.25 -1.80
CA GLY A 134 3.53 0.51 -2.50
C GLY A 134 4.01 1.75 -3.27
N PHE A 135 3.13 2.75 -3.39
CA PHE A 135 3.40 4.12 -3.91
C PHE A 135 3.99 4.19 -5.32
N GLY A 136 3.68 3.20 -6.18
CA GLY A 136 4.11 3.19 -7.58
C GLY A 136 5.55 2.71 -7.81
N ALA A 137 6.38 2.58 -6.78
CA ALA A 137 7.71 1.99 -6.88
C ALA A 137 7.70 0.54 -7.40
N PRO A 138 6.77 -0.33 -6.97
CA PRO A 138 6.64 -1.69 -7.46
C PRO A 138 6.51 -1.79 -8.97
N VAL A 139 5.63 -1.00 -9.56
CA VAL A 139 5.40 -0.98 -11.01
C VAL A 139 6.66 -0.56 -11.76
N ALA A 140 7.36 0.47 -11.28
CA ALA A 140 8.61 0.92 -11.91
C ALA A 140 9.71 -0.15 -11.84
N ILE A 141 9.85 -0.82 -10.69
CA ILE A 141 10.86 -1.87 -10.48
C ILE A 141 10.54 -3.08 -11.36
N THR A 142 9.31 -3.58 -11.33
CA THR A 142 8.92 -4.77 -12.11
C THR A 142 8.96 -4.52 -13.60
N ALA A 143 8.54 -3.34 -14.06
CA ALA A 143 8.66 -2.94 -15.46
C ALA A 143 10.14 -2.90 -15.91
N ALA A 144 11.04 -2.32 -15.09
CA ALA A 144 12.47 -2.32 -15.38
C ALA A 144 13.06 -3.74 -15.42
N LEU A 145 12.58 -4.65 -14.55
CA LEU A 145 13.00 -6.05 -14.58
C LEU A 145 12.53 -6.75 -15.85
N LEU A 146 11.28 -6.54 -16.27
CA LEU A 146 10.74 -7.11 -17.50
C LEU A 146 11.43 -6.54 -18.75
N VAL A 147 11.80 -5.26 -18.75
CA VAL A 147 12.63 -4.68 -19.81
C VAL A 147 13.99 -5.38 -19.88
N GLY A 148 14.62 -5.67 -18.74
CA GLY A 148 15.84 -6.48 -18.69
C GLY A 148 15.67 -7.93 -19.16
N LEU A 149 14.43 -8.43 -19.26
CA LEU A 149 14.06 -9.72 -19.82
C LEU A 149 13.59 -9.61 -21.29
N GLY A 150 13.76 -8.43 -21.90
CA GLY A 150 13.47 -8.21 -23.32
C GLY A 150 12.07 -7.66 -23.64
N PHE A 151 11.29 -7.28 -22.66
CA PHE A 151 10.02 -6.60 -22.92
C PHE A 151 10.25 -5.17 -23.40
N LYS A 152 9.42 -4.70 -24.34
CA LYS A 152 9.44 -3.28 -24.74
C LYS A 152 9.03 -2.40 -23.55
N PRO A 153 9.75 -1.27 -23.26
CA PRO A 153 9.55 -0.51 -22.03
C PRO A 153 8.10 -0.04 -21.75
N VAL A 154 7.45 0.53 -22.75
CA VAL A 154 6.06 1.01 -22.62
C VAL A 154 5.08 -0.14 -22.39
N TYR A 155 5.33 -1.27 -23.06
CA TYR A 155 4.50 -2.46 -22.93
C TYR A 155 4.67 -3.11 -21.55
N ALA A 156 5.91 -3.25 -21.06
CA ALA A 156 6.22 -3.75 -19.73
C ALA A 156 5.53 -2.89 -18.65
N ALA A 157 5.67 -1.56 -18.75
CA ALA A 157 5.02 -0.64 -17.82
C ALA A 157 3.49 -0.77 -17.85
N GLY A 158 2.88 -0.86 -19.05
CA GLY A 158 1.43 -1.05 -19.21
C GLY A 158 0.94 -2.35 -18.60
N LEU A 159 1.61 -3.47 -18.85
CA LEU A 159 1.27 -4.77 -18.27
C LEU A 159 1.40 -4.76 -16.74
N CYS A 160 2.49 -4.18 -16.21
CA CYS A 160 2.69 -4.05 -14.76
C CYS A 160 1.59 -3.20 -14.10
N LEU A 161 1.15 -2.12 -14.75
CA LEU A 161 0.03 -1.31 -14.25
C LEU A 161 -1.28 -2.10 -14.21
N ILE A 162 -1.54 -2.90 -15.25
CA ILE A 162 -2.76 -3.73 -15.30
C ILE A 162 -2.74 -4.76 -14.17
N VAL A 163 -1.67 -5.52 -13.99
CA VAL A 163 -1.62 -6.54 -12.93
C VAL A 163 -1.58 -5.95 -11.53
N ASN A 164 -1.09 -4.72 -11.37
CA ASN A 164 -1.06 -4.03 -10.09
C ASN A 164 -2.47 -3.67 -9.57
N THR A 165 -3.50 -3.73 -10.41
CA THR A 165 -4.89 -3.53 -9.95
C THR A 165 -5.35 -4.60 -8.96
N ALA A 166 -4.74 -5.79 -8.97
CA ALA A 166 -5.09 -6.88 -8.08
C ALA A 166 -4.66 -6.62 -6.61
N PRO A 167 -3.40 -6.22 -6.32
CA PRO A 167 -2.95 -5.95 -4.96
C PRO A 167 -3.26 -4.52 -4.46
N VAL A 168 -3.54 -3.53 -5.31
CA VAL A 168 -3.50 -2.11 -4.98
C VAL A 168 -4.29 -1.69 -3.73
N ALA A 169 -5.39 -2.38 -3.40
CA ALA A 169 -6.20 -2.04 -2.24
C ALA A 169 -5.52 -2.37 -0.91
N PHE A 170 -4.66 -3.39 -0.89
CA PHE A 170 -3.87 -3.79 0.28
C PHE A 170 -2.39 -3.35 0.17
N GLY A 171 -2.06 -2.53 -0.81
CA GLY A 171 -0.73 -2.00 -1.03
C GLY A 171 -0.21 -1.18 0.15
N ALA A 172 1.12 -1.05 0.25
CA ALA A 172 1.79 -0.34 1.33
C ALA A 172 1.27 -0.73 2.72
N MET A 173 1.23 -2.02 3.03
CA MET A 173 0.74 -2.56 4.31
C MET A 173 -0.72 -2.20 4.61
N GLY A 174 -1.59 -2.20 3.58
CA GLY A 174 -3.02 -1.97 3.74
C GLY A 174 -3.43 -0.53 4.03
N ILE A 175 -2.56 0.44 3.78
CA ILE A 175 -2.86 1.85 4.02
C ILE A 175 -4.17 2.30 3.38
N PRO A 176 -4.51 1.95 2.12
CA PRO A 176 -5.78 2.37 1.53
C PRO A 176 -7.00 1.94 2.36
N ILE A 177 -7.00 0.72 2.87
CA ILE A 177 -8.06 0.18 3.73
C ILE A 177 -8.09 0.88 5.09
N ILE A 178 -6.91 1.06 5.70
CA ILE A 178 -6.78 1.71 7.01
C ILE A 178 -7.29 3.16 6.93
N VAL A 179 -6.86 3.91 5.91
CA VAL A 179 -7.30 5.30 5.71
C VAL A 179 -8.79 5.38 5.40
N ALA A 180 -9.31 4.46 4.56
CA ALA A 180 -10.75 4.40 4.30
C ALA A 180 -11.55 4.20 5.60
N GLY A 181 -11.10 3.29 6.48
CA GLY A 181 -11.71 3.10 7.79
C GLY A 181 -11.71 4.36 8.65
N GLN A 182 -10.60 5.07 8.64
CA GLN A 182 -10.44 6.29 9.43
C GLN A 182 -11.33 7.44 8.95
N VAL A 183 -11.37 7.67 7.63
CA VAL A 183 -12.15 8.77 7.03
C VAL A 183 -13.65 8.50 7.11
N THR A 184 -14.06 7.25 6.91
CA THR A 184 -15.50 6.89 6.90
C THR A 184 -16.05 6.56 8.28
N GLY A 185 -15.19 6.25 9.26
CA GLY A 185 -15.59 5.74 10.56
C GLY A 185 -16.07 4.27 10.53
N VAL A 186 -15.94 3.59 9.39
CA VAL A 186 -16.21 2.16 9.27
C VAL A 186 -15.00 1.38 9.79
N ASP A 187 -15.26 0.26 10.49
CA ASP A 187 -14.17 -0.59 10.96
C ASP A 187 -13.28 -1.06 9.80
N ALA A 188 -11.98 -0.81 9.91
CA ALA A 188 -11.00 -1.17 8.88
C ALA A 188 -10.99 -2.69 8.60
N MET A 189 -11.27 -3.52 9.61
CA MET A 189 -11.39 -4.97 9.43
C MET A 189 -12.60 -5.33 8.56
N ALA A 190 -13.74 -4.65 8.74
CA ALA A 190 -14.92 -4.86 7.91
C ALA A 190 -14.67 -4.47 6.44
N ILE A 191 -13.95 -3.36 6.20
CA ILE A 191 -13.55 -2.93 4.85
C ILE A 191 -12.57 -3.96 4.26
N SER A 192 -11.59 -4.43 5.03
CA SER A 192 -10.63 -5.46 4.63
C SER A 192 -11.33 -6.75 4.20
N GLN A 193 -12.29 -7.21 5.00
CA GLN A 193 -13.07 -8.41 4.70
C GLN A 193 -13.87 -8.26 3.39
N MET A 194 -14.50 -7.11 3.18
CA MET A 194 -15.27 -6.85 1.96
C MET A 194 -14.36 -6.80 0.73
N ALA A 195 -13.26 -6.05 0.79
CA ALA A 195 -12.28 -5.98 -0.29
C ALA A 195 -11.70 -7.37 -0.61
N GLY A 196 -11.34 -8.15 0.42
CA GLY A 196 -10.80 -9.50 0.27
C GLY A 196 -11.79 -10.54 -0.24
N ARG A 197 -13.09 -10.24 -0.27
CA ARG A 197 -14.12 -11.07 -0.93
C ARG A 197 -14.31 -10.71 -2.40
N GLN A 198 -14.01 -9.50 -2.80
CA GLN A 198 -14.21 -9.00 -4.17
C GLN A 198 -12.96 -9.13 -5.04
N LEU A 199 -11.79 -8.74 -4.52
CA LEU A 199 -10.55 -8.67 -5.27
C LEU A 199 -10.04 -10.02 -5.81
N PRO A 200 -10.23 -11.17 -5.13
CA PRO A 200 -9.84 -12.47 -5.68
C PRO A 200 -10.41 -12.76 -7.06
N PHE A 201 -11.67 -12.39 -7.32
CA PHE A 201 -12.29 -12.54 -8.64
C PHE A 201 -11.63 -11.63 -9.67
N LEU A 202 -11.37 -10.37 -9.30
CA LEU A 202 -10.69 -9.42 -10.16
C LEU A 202 -9.28 -9.90 -10.51
N THR A 203 -8.55 -10.44 -9.54
CA THR A 203 -7.21 -11.00 -9.74
C THR A 203 -7.21 -12.06 -10.83
N MET A 204 -8.14 -13.01 -10.77
CA MET A 204 -8.25 -14.05 -11.77
C MET A 204 -8.55 -13.48 -13.17
N ILE A 205 -9.51 -12.56 -13.29
CA ILE A 205 -9.86 -11.93 -14.55
C ILE A 205 -8.66 -11.18 -15.15
N VAL A 206 -7.96 -10.38 -14.33
CA VAL A 206 -6.81 -9.57 -14.76
C VAL A 206 -5.68 -10.45 -15.28
N LEU A 207 -5.38 -11.57 -14.64
CA LEU A 207 -4.29 -12.44 -15.08
C LEU A 207 -4.61 -13.11 -16.41
N PHE A 208 -5.85 -13.60 -16.61
CA PHE A 208 -6.26 -14.11 -17.90
C PHE A 208 -6.24 -13.04 -18.99
N TRP A 209 -6.69 -11.83 -18.65
CA TRP A 209 -6.68 -10.69 -19.57
C TRP A 209 -5.26 -10.32 -19.99
N VAL A 210 -4.30 -10.27 -19.07
CA VAL A 210 -2.90 -10.01 -19.41
C VAL A 210 -2.31 -11.08 -20.31
N MET A 211 -2.62 -12.35 -20.11
CA MET A 211 -2.21 -13.42 -21.02
C MET A 211 -2.82 -13.24 -22.43
N ALA A 212 -4.08 -12.81 -22.47
CA ALA A 212 -4.75 -12.51 -23.75
C ALA A 212 -4.13 -11.29 -24.46
N ILE A 213 -3.72 -10.26 -23.74
CA ILE A 213 -2.99 -9.10 -24.30
C ILE A 213 -1.64 -9.52 -24.87
N MET A 214 -0.90 -10.40 -24.19
CA MET A 214 0.45 -10.79 -24.58
C MET A 214 0.50 -11.68 -25.84
N ASP A 215 -0.35 -12.71 -25.91
CA ASP A 215 -0.27 -13.74 -26.97
C ASP A 215 -1.68 -14.18 -27.44
N GLY A 216 -2.69 -13.32 -27.30
CA GLY A 216 -4.06 -13.59 -27.71
C GLY A 216 -4.69 -14.77 -26.99
N TRP A 217 -5.72 -15.34 -27.60
CA TRP A 217 -6.43 -16.51 -27.06
C TRP A 217 -5.56 -17.78 -26.97
N ARG A 218 -4.51 -17.85 -27.80
CA ARG A 218 -3.53 -18.92 -27.76
C ARG A 218 -2.72 -18.86 -26.46
N GLY A 219 -2.25 -17.68 -26.07
CA GLY A 219 -1.56 -17.47 -24.81
C GLY A 219 -2.37 -17.94 -23.60
N VAL A 220 -3.66 -17.60 -23.57
CA VAL A 220 -4.59 -18.08 -22.52
C VAL A 220 -4.65 -19.60 -22.49
N LYS A 221 -4.86 -20.26 -23.64
CA LYS A 221 -4.96 -21.72 -23.72
C LYS A 221 -3.68 -22.44 -23.34
N GLU A 222 -2.52 -21.87 -23.66
CA GLU A 222 -1.23 -22.51 -23.35
C GLU A 222 -0.78 -22.28 -21.91
N THR A 223 -1.21 -21.19 -21.24
CA THR A 223 -0.74 -20.81 -19.90
C THR A 223 -1.78 -20.89 -18.79
N TRP A 224 -3.04 -21.26 -19.10
CA TRP A 224 -4.11 -21.28 -18.09
C TRP A 224 -3.78 -22.07 -16.81
N PRO A 225 -3.04 -23.22 -16.84
CA PRO A 225 -2.74 -23.90 -15.60
C PRO A 225 -1.84 -23.08 -14.68
N ALA A 226 -0.84 -22.36 -15.26
CA ALA A 226 0.04 -21.49 -14.49
C ALA A 226 -0.72 -20.24 -13.97
N VAL A 227 -1.65 -19.70 -14.76
CA VAL A 227 -2.53 -18.59 -14.35
C VAL A 227 -3.41 -19.01 -13.16
N VAL A 228 -4.03 -20.19 -13.24
CA VAL A 228 -4.87 -20.72 -12.15
C VAL A 228 -4.06 -21.00 -10.90
N VAL A 229 -2.86 -21.56 -11.02
CA VAL A 229 -1.99 -21.79 -9.86
C VAL A 229 -1.55 -20.48 -9.23
N SER A 230 -1.06 -19.53 -10.02
CA SER A 230 -0.58 -18.24 -9.52
C SER A 230 -1.72 -17.39 -8.94
N GLY A 231 -2.75 -17.14 -9.74
CA GLY A 231 -3.89 -16.32 -9.35
C GLY A 231 -4.76 -16.98 -8.28
N GLY A 232 -5.00 -18.29 -8.38
CA GLY A 232 -5.80 -19.03 -7.41
C GLY A 232 -5.14 -19.11 -6.03
N SER A 233 -3.84 -19.41 -5.96
CA SER A 233 -3.11 -19.40 -4.70
C SER A 233 -3.02 -18.01 -4.07
N PHE A 234 -2.81 -16.98 -4.89
CA PHE A 234 -2.88 -15.58 -4.45
C PHE A 234 -4.26 -15.25 -3.90
N ALA A 235 -5.32 -15.54 -4.65
CA ALA A 235 -6.70 -15.24 -4.30
C ALA A 235 -7.14 -15.90 -2.98
N ILE A 236 -6.80 -17.17 -2.80
CA ILE A 236 -7.11 -17.91 -1.56
C ILE A 236 -6.36 -17.29 -0.37
N ALA A 237 -5.06 -17.02 -0.52
CA ALA A 237 -4.26 -16.44 0.55
C ALA A 237 -4.72 -15.00 0.88
N GLN A 238 -5.08 -14.19 -0.14
CA GLN A 238 -5.61 -12.84 0.05
C GLN A 238 -6.95 -12.87 0.80
N TYR A 239 -7.86 -13.78 0.42
CA TYR A 239 -9.13 -13.97 1.13
C TYR A 239 -8.90 -14.34 2.59
N LEU A 240 -8.06 -15.34 2.87
CA LEU A 240 -7.80 -15.79 4.24
C LEU A 240 -7.16 -14.69 5.07
N THR A 241 -6.14 -14.03 4.55
CA THR A 241 -5.40 -13.00 5.28
C THR A 241 -6.27 -11.78 5.57
N SER A 242 -6.98 -11.27 4.56
CA SER A 242 -7.84 -10.08 4.69
C SER A 242 -9.05 -10.28 5.59
N ASN A 243 -9.58 -11.51 5.66
CA ASN A 243 -10.75 -11.82 6.47
C ASN A 243 -10.43 -12.22 7.93
N PHE A 244 -9.22 -12.72 8.21
CA PHE A 244 -8.89 -13.29 9.52
C PHE A 244 -7.70 -12.62 10.21
N LEU A 245 -6.77 -11.98 9.48
CA LEU A 245 -5.61 -11.30 10.08
C LEU A 245 -5.73 -9.77 10.06
N GLY A 246 -6.20 -9.19 8.96
CA GLY A 246 -6.38 -7.74 8.84
C GLY A 246 -5.91 -7.19 7.49
N PRO A 247 -5.91 -5.86 7.31
CA PRO A 247 -5.60 -5.23 6.03
C PRO A 247 -4.09 -5.17 5.73
N GLU A 248 -3.20 -5.36 6.70
CA GLU A 248 -1.78 -5.04 6.57
C GLU A 248 -1.01 -6.08 5.75
N LEU A 249 -1.38 -7.35 5.81
CA LEU A 249 -0.60 -8.47 5.27
C LEU A 249 -1.14 -9.17 4.01
N PRO A 250 -2.36 -8.89 3.50
CA PRO A 250 -2.93 -9.69 2.42
C PRO A 250 -2.01 -9.79 1.20
N ASP A 251 -1.43 -8.69 0.73
CA ASP A 251 -0.58 -8.70 -0.45
C ASP A 251 0.75 -9.41 -0.23
N VAL A 252 1.39 -9.17 0.92
CA VAL A 252 2.69 -9.78 1.23
C VAL A 252 2.57 -11.30 1.30
N ILE A 253 1.60 -11.80 2.08
CA ILE A 253 1.40 -13.24 2.25
C ILE A 253 0.92 -13.88 0.95
N SER A 254 -0.04 -13.26 0.25
CA SER A 254 -0.59 -13.82 -1.00
C SER A 254 0.45 -13.88 -2.10
N ALA A 255 1.29 -12.86 -2.21
CA ALA A 255 2.38 -12.83 -3.15
C ALA A 255 3.43 -13.91 -2.87
N LEU A 256 3.82 -14.10 -1.61
CA LEU A 256 4.76 -15.16 -1.21
C LEU A 256 4.19 -16.55 -1.49
N VAL A 257 2.92 -16.77 -1.17
CA VAL A 257 2.22 -18.04 -1.46
C VAL A 257 2.14 -18.27 -2.98
N SER A 258 1.78 -17.24 -3.75
CA SER A 258 1.71 -17.33 -5.20
C SER A 258 3.08 -17.62 -5.82
N LEU A 259 4.13 -16.92 -5.41
CA LEU A 259 5.51 -17.16 -5.86
C LEU A 259 5.94 -18.60 -5.58
N LEU A 260 5.67 -19.09 -4.36
CA LEU A 260 6.02 -20.44 -3.96
C LEU A 260 5.26 -21.48 -4.79
N CYS A 261 3.93 -21.38 -4.85
CA CYS A 261 3.08 -22.31 -5.58
C CYS A 261 3.43 -22.33 -7.07
N LEU A 262 3.60 -21.16 -7.70
CA LEU A 262 3.95 -21.09 -9.11
C LEU A 262 5.36 -21.64 -9.37
N THR A 263 6.34 -21.32 -8.54
CA THR A 263 7.72 -21.83 -8.67
C THR A 263 7.76 -23.36 -8.54
N LEU A 264 7.02 -23.93 -7.58
CA LEU A 264 6.93 -25.39 -7.43
C LEU A 264 6.20 -26.02 -8.60
N PHE A 265 5.12 -25.41 -9.07
CA PHE A 265 4.36 -25.90 -10.21
C PHE A 265 5.21 -25.93 -11.49
N LEU A 266 6.01 -24.92 -11.76
CA LEU A 266 6.88 -24.84 -12.94
C LEU A 266 8.04 -25.83 -12.93
N ARG A 267 8.30 -26.52 -11.81
CA ARG A 267 9.25 -27.67 -11.79
C ARG A 267 8.69 -28.91 -12.45
N VAL A 268 7.37 -29.09 -12.41
CA VAL A 268 6.67 -30.28 -12.92
C VAL A 268 5.91 -30.01 -14.20
N TRP A 269 5.57 -28.74 -14.47
CA TRP A 269 4.80 -28.34 -15.66
C TRP A 269 5.55 -27.27 -16.47
N LYS A 270 5.50 -27.41 -17.78
CA LYS A 270 6.06 -26.43 -18.74
C LYS A 270 5.04 -26.19 -19.85
N PRO A 271 4.95 -24.95 -20.40
CA PRO A 271 4.11 -24.70 -21.57
C PRO A 271 4.62 -25.48 -22.77
N ALA A 272 3.72 -25.84 -23.69
CA ALA A 272 4.06 -26.59 -24.90
C ALA A 272 5.03 -25.81 -25.81
N ARG A 273 5.01 -24.47 -25.74
CA ARG A 273 5.85 -23.57 -26.51
C ARG A 273 6.40 -22.49 -25.56
N ILE A 274 7.69 -22.18 -25.69
CA ILE A 274 8.29 -21.01 -25.05
C ILE A 274 7.94 -19.79 -25.89
N PHE A 275 7.28 -18.80 -25.27
CA PHE A 275 6.90 -17.55 -25.91
C PHE A 275 7.97 -16.49 -25.68
N ARG A 276 8.39 -15.82 -26.77
CA ARG A 276 9.21 -14.61 -26.75
C ARG A 276 8.63 -13.59 -27.75
N PHE A 277 8.71 -12.31 -27.43
CA PHE A 277 8.28 -11.27 -28.37
C PHE A 277 9.19 -11.23 -29.58
N ALA A 278 8.58 -11.05 -30.78
CA ALA A 278 9.32 -10.96 -32.04
C ALA A 278 10.27 -9.74 -32.03
N GLY A 279 11.51 -9.95 -32.44
CA GLY A 279 12.57 -8.93 -32.50
C GLY A 279 13.70 -9.10 -31.49
N GLU A 280 13.69 -10.13 -30.65
CA GLU A 280 14.71 -10.38 -29.63
C GLU A 280 15.77 -11.41 -30.05
N GLU A 281 15.64 -12.01 -31.20
CA GLU A 281 16.66 -12.96 -31.70
C GLU A 281 18.04 -12.30 -31.98
N GLU A 282 18.09 -10.95 -32.02
CA GLU A 282 19.31 -10.20 -32.41
C GLU A 282 19.90 -9.24 -31.38
N SER A 283 19.26 -8.98 -30.26
CA SER A 283 19.72 -7.93 -29.33
C SER A 283 19.87 -8.40 -27.89
N GLY A 284 20.95 -9.03 -27.58
CA GLY A 284 21.42 -9.12 -26.22
C GLY A 284 22.02 -10.47 -25.86
N GLU A 285 23.28 -10.44 -25.46
CA GLU A 285 23.87 -11.53 -24.68
C GLU A 285 22.90 -11.87 -23.55
N PRO A 286 22.55 -13.16 -23.34
CA PRO A 286 21.70 -13.56 -22.23
C PRO A 286 22.33 -12.99 -20.96
N GLN A 287 21.61 -12.11 -20.25
CA GLN A 287 22.08 -11.63 -18.96
C GLN A 287 22.44 -12.88 -18.14
N ARG A 288 23.72 -13.05 -17.81
CA ARG A 288 24.21 -14.13 -16.97
C ARG A 288 23.49 -14.02 -15.63
N VAL A 289 22.40 -14.74 -15.49
CA VAL A 289 21.68 -14.82 -14.21
C VAL A 289 22.56 -15.64 -13.28
N GLU A 290 23.19 -14.97 -12.33
CA GLU A 290 23.96 -15.66 -11.30
C GLU A 290 23.06 -16.62 -10.53
N ARG A 291 23.47 -17.87 -10.42
CA ARG A 291 22.77 -18.88 -9.62
C ARG A 291 23.25 -18.80 -8.19
N TYR A 292 22.32 -18.56 -7.29
CA TYR A 292 22.59 -18.51 -5.84
C TYR A 292 22.17 -19.83 -5.18
N SER A 293 22.87 -20.19 -4.11
CA SER A 293 22.49 -21.34 -3.29
C SER A 293 21.17 -21.06 -2.56
N ALA A 294 20.42 -22.12 -2.19
CA ALA A 294 19.19 -22.00 -1.41
C ALA A 294 19.40 -21.21 -0.10
N ALA A 295 20.56 -21.39 0.55
CA ALA A 295 20.91 -20.67 1.76
C ALA A 295 21.08 -19.16 1.53
N GLN A 296 21.71 -18.75 0.41
CA GLN A 296 21.84 -17.33 0.05
C GLN A 296 20.47 -16.71 -0.26
N VAL A 297 19.63 -17.42 -1.02
CA VAL A 297 18.27 -16.97 -1.33
C VAL A 297 17.45 -16.84 -0.03
N MET A 298 17.47 -17.85 0.84
CA MET A 298 16.77 -17.79 2.13
C MET A 298 17.26 -16.61 2.97
N ARG A 299 18.58 -16.41 3.05
CA ARG A 299 19.16 -15.25 3.78
C ARG A 299 18.68 -13.92 3.23
N ALA A 300 18.52 -13.81 1.90
CA ALA A 300 18.07 -12.60 1.24
C ALA A 300 16.58 -12.30 1.53
N TRP A 301 15.74 -13.33 1.70
CA TRP A 301 14.33 -13.19 2.02
C TRP A 301 14.04 -12.95 3.50
N MET A 302 15.01 -13.15 4.40
CA MET A 302 14.81 -13.00 5.86
C MET A 302 14.24 -11.64 6.29
N PRO A 303 14.63 -10.48 5.73
CA PRO A 303 14.02 -9.20 6.09
C PRO A 303 12.51 -9.17 5.93
N PHE A 304 12.00 -9.78 4.86
CA PHE A 304 10.57 -9.85 4.57
C PHE A 304 9.85 -10.90 5.41
N LEU A 305 10.54 -11.98 5.80
CA LEU A 305 10.03 -12.92 6.79
C LEU A 305 9.91 -12.26 8.17
N PHE A 306 10.91 -11.49 8.61
CA PHE A 306 10.81 -10.70 9.84
C PHE A 306 9.65 -9.71 9.78
N LEU A 307 9.49 -9.00 8.66
CA LEU A 307 8.36 -8.09 8.44
C LEU A 307 7.03 -8.83 8.59
N THR A 308 6.86 -9.96 7.90
CA THR A 308 5.64 -10.76 7.99
C THR A 308 5.36 -11.22 9.42
N LEU A 309 6.38 -11.74 10.12
CA LEU A 309 6.24 -12.25 11.48
C LEU A 309 5.89 -11.14 12.49
N THR A 310 6.60 -10.00 12.44
CA THR A 310 6.34 -8.91 13.37
C THR A 310 4.96 -8.28 13.14
N VAL A 311 4.59 -8.02 11.89
CA VAL A 311 3.26 -7.44 11.59
C VAL A 311 2.14 -8.44 11.92
N THR A 312 2.33 -9.74 11.65
CA THR A 312 1.37 -10.77 12.10
C THR A 312 1.20 -10.73 13.62
N LEU A 313 2.30 -10.67 14.38
CA LEU A 313 2.24 -10.59 15.85
C LEU A 313 1.46 -9.35 16.32
N TRP A 314 1.70 -8.18 15.71
CA TRP A 314 0.98 -6.96 16.02
C TRP A 314 -0.50 -6.98 15.62
N SER A 315 -0.88 -7.86 14.66
CA SER A 315 -2.26 -7.94 14.15
C SER A 315 -3.16 -8.87 14.97
N ILE A 316 -2.58 -9.83 15.71
CA ILE A 316 -3.38 -10.81 16.47
C ILE A 316 -4.11 -10.17 17.66
N PRO A 317 -5.38 -10.58 17.93
CA PRO A 317 -6.20 -9.99 19.01
C PRO A 317 -5.55 -10.02 20.39
N PRO A 318 -4.87 -11.09 20.85
CA PRO A 318 -4.22 -11.11 22.16
C PRO A 318 -3.13 -10.03 22.30
N PHE A 319 -2.37 -9.75 21.24
CA PHE A 319 -1.35 -8.70 21.27
C PHE A 319 -1.98 -7.30 21.29
N LYS A 320 -3.00 -7.07 20.47
CA LYS A 320 -3.76 -5.80 20.47
C LYS A 320 -4.42 -5.53 21.82
N ALA A 321 -4.89 -6.57 22.51
CA ALA A 321 -5.49 -6.45 23.82
C ALA A 321 -4.55 -5.90 24.92
N LEU A 322 -3.22 -6.08 24.75
CA LEU A 322 -2.23 -5.51 25.68
C LEU A 322 -2.28 -3.96 25.72
N PHE A 323 -2.67 -3.33 24.63
CA PHE A 323 -2.74 -1.88 24.46
C PHE A 323 -4.16 -1.32 24.56
N ALA A 324 -5.17 -2.18 24.72
CA ALA A 324 -6.55 -1.78 24.94
C ALA A 324 -6.78 -1.28 26.40
N PRO A 325 -7.84 -0.52 26.66
CA PRO A 325 -8.19 -0.13 28.03
C PRO A 325 -8.21 -1.33 28.99
N GLY A 326 -7.40 -1.25 30.07
CA GLY A 326 -7.21 -2.35 31.03
C GLY A 326 -6.13 -3.36 30.65
N GLY A 327 -5.48 -3.24 29.51
CA GLY A 327 -4.32 -4.07 29.11
C GLY A 327 -3.04 -3.62 29.79
N ALA A 328 -2.06 -4.55 29.93
CA ALA A 328 -0.81 -4.33 30.64
C ALA A 328 0.09 -3.21 30.08
N LEU A 329 -0.09 -2.85 28.81
CA LEU A 329 0.68 -1.82 28.10
C LEU A 329 -0.19 -0.61 27.69
N TYR A 330 -1.35 -0.46 28.28
CA TYR A 330 -2.26 0.66 27.96
C TYR A 330 -1.62 2.03 28.23
N ASP A 331 -0.80 2.16 29.26
CA ASP A 331 -0.11 3.41 29.63
C ASP A 331 0.91 3.88 28.58
N TRP A 332 1.26 3.01 27.63
CA TRP A 332 2.14 3.37 26.49
C TRP A 332 1.36 3.96 25.30
N VAL A 333 0.04 4.05 25.39
CA VAL A 333 -0.83 4.68 24.42
C VAL A 333 -1.19 6.08 24.87
N PHE A 334 -0.53 7.08 24.32
CA PHE A 334 -0.82 8.47 24.62
C PHE A 334 -2.02 8.94 23.79
N SER A 335 -3.04 9.45 24.47
CA SER A 335 -4.24 9.97 23.82
C SER A 335 -4.56 11.34 24.39
N PHE A 336 -4.76 12.34 23.54
CA PHE A 336 -5.12 13.68 23.95
C PHE A 336 -6.26 14.24 23.12
N ALA A 337 -7.16 14.93 23.80
CA ALA A 337 -8.24 15.67 23.16
C ALA A 337 -7.67 16.82 22.34
N VAL A 338 -8.07 16.93 21.08
CA VAL A 338 -7.63 18.01 20.20
C VAL A 338 -8.26 19.33 20.63
N PRO A 339 -7.50 20.35 21.03
CA PRO A 339 -8.04 21.64 21.43
C PRO A 339 -8.93 22.24 20.34
N PHE A 340 -9.96 22.99 20.74
CA PHE A 340 -10.95 23.65 19.86
C PHE A 340 -11.83 22.72 19.02
N LEU A 341 -11.56 21.39 19.00
CA LEU A 341 -12.28 20.44 18.15
C LEU A 341 -13.04 19.38 18.97
N HIS A 342 -12.38 18.82 20.00
CA HIS A 342 -12.95 17.72 20.80
C HIS A 342 -14.25 18.16 21.50
N GLN A 343 -15.37 17.48 21.18
CA GLN A 343 -16.72 17.72 21.70
C GLN A 343 -17.30 19.13 21.41
N GLN A 344 -16.63 19.94 20.57
CA GLN A 344 -17.12 21.27 20.22
C GLN A 344 -17.81 21.29 18.84
N VAL A 345 -17.55 20.30 18.01
CA VAL A 345 -18.25 20.06 16.76
C VAL A 345 -19.39 19.07 17.02
N ILE A 346 -20.61 19.44 16.67
CA ILE A 346 -21.79 18.60 16.86
C ILE A 346 -22.22 18.04 15.50
N LYS A 347 -22.18 16.74 15.35
CA LYS A 347 -22.78 16.05 14.19
C LYS A 347 -24.30 16.10 14.32
N MET A 348 -24.98 16.43 13.22
CA MET A 348 -26.44 16.59 13.19
C MET A 348 -27.10 15.53 12.29
N PRO A 349 -28.41 15.28 12.42
CA PRO A 349 -29.15 14.52 11.43
C PRO A 349 -29.05 15.18 10.03
N PRO A 350 -29.05 14.42 8.92
CA PRO A 350 -29.29 12.97 8.83
C PRO A 350 -28.02 12.09 8.95
N VAL A 351 -26.83 12.68 9.14
CA VAL A 351 -25.57 11.92 9.23
C VAL A 351 -25.52 11.05 10.50
N VAL A 352 -26.12 11.52 11.57
CA VAL A 352 -26.34 10.76 12.81
C VAL A 352 -27.82 10.80 13.19
N ALA A 353 -28.33 9.80 13.90
CA ALA A 353 -29.74 9.75 14.29
C ALA A 353 -30.10 10.86 15.28
N THR A 354 -29.20 11.20 16.20
CA THR A 354 -29.35 12.27 17.20
C THR A 354 -28.08 13.12 17.23
N ALA A 355 -28.22 14.41 17.55
CA ALA A 355 -27.08 15.32 17.65
C ALA A 355 -26.01 14.73 18.59
N THR A 356 -24.83 14.51 18.05
CA THR A 356 -23.73 13.79 18.74
C THR A 356 -22.45 14.60 18.68
N PRO A 357 -21.80 14.91 19.83
CA PRO A 357 -20.51 15.58 19.86
C PRO A 357 -19.41 14.76 19.17
N TYR A 358 -18.59 15.39 18.35
CA TYR A 358 -17.47 14.75 17.68
C TYR A 358 -16.29 14.56 18.64
N ALA A 359 -15.87 13.31 18.82
CA ALA A 359 -14.74 12.98 19.67
C ALA A 359 -13.44 13.08 18.85
N ALA A 360 -12.83 14.28 18.81
CA ALA A 360 -11.53 14.48 18.22
C ALA A 360 -10.42 14.13 19.23
N ILE A 361 -9.94 12.90 19.17
CA ILE A 361 -8.87 12.38 20.03
C ILE A 361 -7.70 11.98 19.14
N TYR A 362 -6.54 12.62 19.35
CA TYR A 362 -5.30 12.21 18.70
C TYR A 362 -4.63 11.12 19.52
N LYS A 363 -4.35 9.98 18.88
CA LYS A 363 -3.65 8.86 19.51
C LYS A 363 -2.22 8.80 19.01
N LEU A 364 -1.28 8.89 19.94
CA LEU A 364 0.13 8.65 19.69
C LEU A 364 0.48 7.28 20.29
N ASP A 365 0.09 6.25 19.60
CA ASP A 365 0.29 4.84 19.97
C ASP A 365 1.57 4.27 19.37
N TRP A 366 2.67 4.97 19.59
CA TRP A 366 3.93 4.74 18.92
C TRP A 366 4.47 3.30 19.07
N PHE A 367 4.13 2.59 20.14
CA PHE A 367 4.57 1.20 20.31
C PHE A 367 3.59 0.19 19.66
N SER A 368 2.29 0.42 19.75
CA SER A 368 1.27 -0.46 19.16
C SER A 368 1.04 -0.22 17.67
N ALA A 369 1.54 0.88 17.11
CA ALA A 369 1.41 1.19 15.70
C ALA A 369 2.07 0.13 14.80
N THR A 370 1.41 -0.23 13.70
CA THR A 370 1.94 -1.19 12.70
C THR A 370 3.30 -0.77 12.15
N GLY A 371 3.52 0.54 11.96
CA GLY A 371 4.82 1.06 11.52
C GLY A 371 5.97 0.70 12.46
N THR A 372 5.71 0.57 13.76
CA THR A 372 6.72 0.15 14.74
C THR A 372 7.03 -1.34 14.62
N ALA A 373 6.03 -2.19 14.34
CA ALA A 373 6.27 -3.60 14.03
C ALA A 373 7.20 -3.74 12.80
N ILE A 374 6.96 -2.95 11.75
CA ILE A 374 7.78 -2.92 10.54
C ILE A 374 9.19 -2.40 10.85
N PHE A 375 9.30 -1.37 11.69
CA PHE A 375 10.59 -0.81 12.10
C PHE A 375 11.41 -1.82 12.93
N ILE A 376 10.76 -2.60 13.79
CA ILE A 376 11.40 -3.70 14.51
C ILE A 376 11.92 -4.76 13.53
N ALA A 377 11.14 -5.12 12.50
CA ALA A 377 11.61 -6.00 11.43
C ALA A 377 12.83 -5.44 10.71
N ALA A 378 12.89 -4.12 10.48
CA ALA A 378 14.05 -3.44 9.92
C ALA A 378 15.28 -3.59 10.82
N LEU A 379 15.14 -3.37 12.14
CA LEU A 379 16.24 -3.54 13.10
C LEU A 379 16.73 -4.99 13.17
N LEU A 380 15.82 -5.96 13.19
CA LEU A 380 16.17 -7.39 13.12
C LEU A 380 16.92 -7.70 11.81
N SER A 381 16.52 -7.08 10.70
CA SER A 381 17.19 -7.23 9.40
C SER A 381 18.59 -6.65 9.40
N VAL A 382 18.80 -5.48 10.01
CA VAL A 382 20.13 -4.87 10.18
C VAL A 382 21.07 -5.83 10.94
N ILE A 383 20.58 -6.42 12.04
CA ILE A 383 21.35 -7.38 12.85
C ILE A 383 21.64 -8.65 12.03
N TRP A 384 20.62 -9.25 11.42
CA TRP A 384 20.73 -10.49 10.64
C TRP A 384 21.71 -10.37 9.47
N LEU A 385 21.63 -9.27 8.75
CA LEU A 385 22.49 -9.00 7.60
C LEU A 385 23.86 -8.45 7.98
N ARG A 386 24.10 -8.25 9.28
CA ARG A 386 25.35 -7.68 9.82
C ARG A 386 25.70 -6.33 9.20
N MET A 387 24.70 -5.50 8.94
CA MET A 387 24.87 -4.15 8.41
C MET A 387 25.51 -3.26 9.49
N ARG A 388 26.51 -2.44 9.11
CA ARG A 388 27.14 -1.52 10.06
C ARG A 388 26.13 -0.47 10.55
N PRO A 389 26.12 -0.14 11.86
CA PRO A 389 25.17 0.85 12.41
C PRO A 389 25.18 2.19 11.66
N ALA A 390 26.35 2.69 11.28
CA ALA A 390 26.49 3.92 10.51
C ALA A 390 25.79 3.83 9.13
N GLN A 391 25.85 2.68 8.47
CA GLN A 391 25.15 2.45 7.19
C GLN A 391 23.64 2.38 7.39
N ALA A 392 23.17 1.78 8.48
CA ALA A 392 21.74 1.71 8.80
C ALA A 392 21.19 3.11 9.11
N ILE A 393 21.88 3.93 9.89
CA ILE A 393 21.51 5.32 10.18
C ILE A 393 21.50 6.15 8.87
N SER A 394 22.53 6.00 8.03
CA SER A 394 22.56 6.67 6.72
C SER A 394 21.38 6.24 5.83
N ALA A 395 21.06 4.93 5.79
CA ALA A 395 19.92 4.41 5.04
C ALA A 395 18.59 4.97 5.54
N PHE A 396 18.42 5.09 6.87
CA PHE A 396 17.23 5.68 7.47
C PHE A 396 17.13 7.18 7.16
N GLY A 397 18.23 7.93 7.29
CA GLY A 397 18.28 9.35 6.93
C GLY A 397 17.98 9.63 5.45
N GLU A 398 18.46 8.77 4.54
CA GLU A 398 18.12 8.82 3.13
C GLU A 398 16.64 8.50 2.88
N THR A 399 16.09 7.53 3.61
CA THR A 399 14.64 7.20 3.54
C THR A 399 13.79 8.41 3.92
N LEU A 400 14.09 9.06 5.03
CA LEU A 400 13.38 10.27 5.46
C LEU A 400 13.49 11.42 4.43
N ARG A 401 14.68 11.60 3.85
CA ARG A 401 14.91 12.65 2.84
C ARG A 401 14.14 12.38 1.54
N GLU A 402 14.15 11.16 1.06
CA GLU A 402 13.41 10.75 -0.14
C GLU A 402 11.90 10.84 0.05
N LEU A 403 11.41 10.51 1.24
CA LEU A 403 9.99 10.51 1.57
C LEU A 403 9.48 11.86 2.09
N ALA A 404 10.32 12.89 2.26
CA ALA A 404 9.90 14.17 2.84
C ALA A 404 8.71 14.81 2.10
N LEU A 405 8.73 14.85 0.76
CA LEU A 405 7.63 15.38 -0.04
C LEU A 405 6.41 14.44 -0.08
N PRO A 406 6.53 13.11 -0.26
CA PRO A 406 5.43 12.18 -0.06
C PRO A 406 4.76 12.30 1.31
N ILE A 407 5.54 12.35 2.40
CA ILE A 407 5.02 12.50 3.77
C ILE A 407 4.23 13.80 3.92
N TYR A 408 4.79 14.91 3.45
CA TYR A 408 4.08 16.20 3.44
C TYR A 408 2.78 16.12 2.62
N SER A 409 2.81 15.48 1.44
CA SER A 409 1.61 15.29 0.61
C SER A 409 0.51 14.53 1.34
N ILE A 410 0.87 13.47 2.08
CA ILE A 410 -0.08 12.66 2.86
C ILE A 410 -0.70 13.52 3.97
N GLY A 411 0.13 14.25 4.72
CA GLY A 411 -0.36 15.19 5.72
C GLY A 411 -1.31 16.22 5.12
N ALA A 412 -0.94 16.83 3.98
CA ALA A 412 -1.77 17.82 3.31
C ALA A 412 -3.09 17.26 2.75
N VAL A 413 -3.13 16.01 2.30
CA VAL A 413 -4.38 15.40 1.78
C VAL A 413 -5.33 15.03 2.91
N LEU A 414 -4.82 14.73 4.10
CA LEU A 414 -5.63 14.37 5.27
C LEU A 414 -6.00 15.58 6.15
N ALA A 415 -5.37 16.73 5.91
CA ALA A 415 -5.69 17.98 6.57
C ALA A 415 -7.08 18.50 6.18
#